data_daf97137d97332c73a955464026cbabc
#
_entry.id   daf97137d97332c73a955464026cbabc
#
_cell.length_a   1.000
_cell.length_b   1.000
_cell.length_c   1.000
_cell.angle_alpha   90.00
_cell.angle_beta   90.00
_cell.angle_gamma   90.00
#
_symmetry.space_group_name_H-M   'P 1'
#
loop_
_entity.id
_entity.type
_entity.pdbx_description
1 polymer ?
#
loop_
_entity_poly.entity_id
_entity_poly.type
_entity_poly.pdbx_seq_one_letter_code
_entity_poly.pdbx_strand_id
1 'polypeptide(L)'
;WGEIDNHTTKRQYIPIPTHCPICHQPTTIKKDNDSEVLICTNEYCEGKLLKRLSHAVSKNALNIENLSEASLKRFIQLGYIKSIKDIYHLEDFKEQIQSLEGFGQKSVEKLLSAIQKSRNTTLAQFLYSLSIPLLGKSASKDISKVCENDFNIFVNVLSNKERKAFTHIDGIGIELAMSMTDYWNKYNLDILDLANEFIFEKEKENSTVDTLQGKSFCITGKLISYSNRAELVKEIESHGGKVVSSVTKKTDYLINNDTESVSSKNKTAKSLGIPVISEVKFKQMIEGEK
;
A
#
# COMPACT_ATOMS: atom_id res chain seq x y z
N TRP A 1 -26.07 16.22 -13.43
CA TRP A 1 -26.33 15.05 -14.27
C TRP A 1 -27.35 15.48 -15.30
N GLY A 2 -26.90 15.84 -16.53
CA GLY A 2 -27.78 16.08 -17.66
C GLY A 2 -28.25 14.74 -18.22
N GLU A 3 -29.52 14.64 -18.59
CA GLU A 3 -30.03 13.51 -19.35
C GLU A 3 -29.26 13.42 -20.65
N ILE A 4 -28.60 12.29 -20.88
CA ILE A 4 -27.93 11.99 -22.17
C ILE A 4 -29.05 11.64 -23.14
N ASP A 5 -29.28 12.51 -24.10
CA ASP A 5 -30.20 12.25 -25.21
C ASP A 5 -29.64 11.09 -26.06
N ASN A 6 -30.20 9.91 -25.87
CA ASN A 6 -29.77 8.67 -26.54
C ASN A 6 -30.07 8.66 -28.06
N HIS A 7 -30.68 9.71 -28.63
CA HIS A 7 -31.10 9.71 -30.04
C HIS A 7 -30.09 10.30 -31.03
N THR A 8 -29.00 10.95 -30.54
CA THR A 8 -28.07 11.66 -31.42
C THR A 8 -26.61 11.18 -31.36
N THR A 9 -26.24 10.32 -30.44
CA THR A 9 -24.86 9.82 -30.33
C THR A 9 -24.71 8.52 -31.14
N LYS A 10 -24.16 8.62 -32.35
CA LYS A 10 -23.61 7.46 -33.08
C LYS A 10 -22.54 6.83 -32.17
N ARG A 11 -22.79 5.61 -31.68
CA ARG A 11 -21.76 4.85 -30.97
C ARG A 11 -20.58 4.65 -31.92
N GLN A 12 -19.49 5.36 -31.67
CA GLN A 12 -18.23 5.12 -32.37
C GLN A 12 -17.57 3.88 -31.75
N TYR A 13 -17.30 2.87 -32.57
CA TYR A 13 -16.49 1.74 -32.19
C TYR A 13 -15.05 2.24 -32.00
N ILE A 14 -14.53 2.16 -30.77
CA ILE A 14 -13.11 2.46 -30.47
C ILE A 14 -12.39 1.11 -30.61
N PRO A 15 -11.52 0.92 -31.61
CA PRO A 15 -10.79 -0.33 -31.77
C PRO A 15 -9.85 -0.54 -30.59
N ILE A 16 -9.78 -1.78 -30.10
CA ILE A 16 -8.86 -2.17 -29.04
C ILE A 16 -7.42 -2.00 -29.60
N PRO A 17 -6.55 -1.23 -28.92
CA PRO A 17 -5.18 -1.05 -29.37
C PRO A 17 -4.41 -2.37 -29.42
N THR A 18 -3.82 -2.68 -30.55
CA THR A 18 -3.03 -3.92 -30.77
C THR A 18 -1.57 -3.76 -30.37
N HIS A 19 -1.12 -2.52 -30.15
CA HIS A 19 0.25 -2.19 -29.78
C HIS A 19 0.28 -1.21 -28.60
N CYS A 20 1.29 -1.36 -27.76
CA CYS A 20 1.53 -0.47 -26.64
C CYS A 20 1.90 0.94 -27.12
N PRO A 21 1.27 2.01 -26.62
CA PRO A 21 1.60 3.39 -27.04
C PRO A 21 2.97 3.87 -26.55
N ILE A 22 3.62 3.15 -25.63
CA ILE A 22 4.92 3.54 -25.05
C ILE A 22 6.07 2.81 -25.75
N CYS A 23 6.01 1.49 -25.86
CA CYS A 23 7.12 0.69 -26.40
C CYS A 23 6.81 0.03 -27.77
N HIS A 24 5.64 0.27 -28.32
CA HIS A 24 5.16 -0.24 -29.62
C HIS A 24 5.18 -1.78 -29.77
N GLN A 25 5.38 -2.51 -28.67
CA GLN A 25 5.26 -3.96 -28.67
C GLN A 25 3.79 -4.39 -28.59
N PRO A 26 3.45 -5.63 -29.02
CA PRO A 26 2.08 -6.11 -29.00
C PRO A 26 1.40 -5.99 -27.63
N THR A 27 0.08 -5.82 -27.67
CA THR A 27 -0.78 -5.91 -26.49
C THR A 27 -1.59 -7.20 -26.53
N THR A 28 -2.02 -7.67 -25.35
CA THR A 28 -2.91 -8.83 -25.23
C THR A 28 -3.98 -8.55 -24.19
N ILE A 29 -5.12 -9.20 -24.32
CA ILE A 29 -6.18 -9.14 -23.31
C ILE A 29 -5.93 -10.26 -22.31
N LYS A 30 -5.80 -9.90 -21.04
CA LYS A 30 -5.74 -10.83 -19.91
C LYS A 30 -7.09 -10.80 -19.19
N LYS A 31 -7.67 -11.98 -18.98
CA LYS A 31 -8.86 -12.12 -18.11
C LYS A 31 -8.41 -12.12 -16.66
N ASP A 32 -9.08 -11.28 -15.86
CA ASP A 32 -8.90 -11.20 -14.43
C ASP A 32 -10.28 -11.28 -13.78
N ASN A 33 -10.65 -12.47 -13.31
CA ASN A 33 -12.01 -12.82 -12.88
C ASN A 33 -13.05 -12.45 -13.96
N ASP A 34 -13.98 -11.55 -13.66
CA ASP A 34 -15.02 -11.08 -14.57
C ASP A 34 -14.60 -9.88 -15.42
N SER A 35 -13.35 -9.43 -15.31
CA SER A 35 -12.82 -8.28 -16.06
C SER A 35 -11.81 -8.71 -17.12
N GLU A 36 -11.75 -7.95 -18.21
CA GLU A 36 -10.74 -8.08 -19.25
C GLU A 36 -9.85 -6.85 -19.24
N VAL A 37 -8.54 -7.05 -19.11
CA VAL A 37 -7.56 -5.96 -19.05
C VAL A 37 -6.60 -6.07 -20.24
N LEU A 38 -6.47 -4.97 -20.99
CA LEU A 38 -5.48 -4.87 -22.05
C LEU A 38 -4.10 -4.61 -21.46
N ILE A 39 -3.15 -5.52 -21.71
CA ILE A 39 -1.79 -5.42 -21.19
C ILE A 39 -0.74 -5.44 -22.31
N CYS A 40 0.34 -4.70 -22.11
CA CYS A 40 1.53 -4.80 -22.93
C CYS A 40 2.26 -6.12 -22.65
N THR A 41 2.70 -6.83 -23.70
CA THR A 41 3.44 -8.10 -23.55
C THR A 41 4.90 -7.90 -23.16
N ASN A 42 5.47 -6.72 -23.44
CA ASN A 42 6.86 -6.41 -23.13
C ASN A 42 7.07 -6.23 -21.61
N GLU A 43 7.86 -7.08 -20.98
CA GLU A 43 8.21 -6.98 -19.56
C GLU A 43 9.10 -5.76 -19.26
N TYR A 44 9.91 -5.34 -20.23
CA TYR A 44 10.84 -4.21 -20.12
C TYR A 44 10.24 -2.89 -20.62
N CYS A 45 8.91 -2.81 -20.74
CA CYS A 45 8.23 -1.60 -21.14
C CYS A 45 8.48 -0.48 -20.12
N GLU A 46 8.98 0.68 -20.58
CA GLU A 46 9.21 1.86 -19.73
C GLU A 46 7.93 2.31 -19.00
N GLY A 47 6.76 2.16 -19.61
CA GLY A 47 5.49 2.46 -18.95
C GLY A 47 5.22 1.52 -17.75
N LYS A 48 5.57 0.23 -17.86
CA LYS A 48 5.49 -0.71 -16.73
C LYS A 48 6.51 -0.38 -15.65
N LEU A 49 7.75 -0.06 -16.04
CA LEU A 49 8.80 0.37 -15.12
C LEU A 49 8.36 1.62 -14.36
N LEU A 50 7.87 2.64 -15.07
CA LEU A 50 7.38 3.88 -14.45
C LEU A 50 6.28 3.62 -13.42
N LYS A 51 5.32 2.76 -13.74
CA LYS A 51 4.23 2.42 -12.79
C LYS A 51 4.74 1.67 -11.56
N ARG A 52 5.65 0.70 -11.74
CA ARG A 52 6.28 0.00 -10.60
C ARG A 52 7.06 0.96 -9.72
N LEU A 53 7.85 1.85 -10.30
CA LEU A 53 8.63 2.84 -9.55
C LEU A 53 7.72 3.85 -8.85
N SER A 54 6.66 4.36 -9.52
CA SER A 54 5.69 5.26 -8.90
C SER A 54 4.97 4.62 -7.70
N HIS A 55 4.66 3.33 -7.81
CA HIS A 55 4.11 2.57 -6.69
C HIS A 55 5.14 2.42 -5.56
N ALA A 56 6.38 2.03 -5.89
CA ALA A 56 7.44 1.80 -4.91
C ALA A 56 7.77 3.06 -4.09
N VAL A 57 7.77 4.25 -4.71
CA VAL A 57 8.07 5.51 -4.00
C VAL A 57 6.86 6.10 -3.27
N SER A 58 5.67 5.52 -3.43
CA SER A 58 4.43 6.04 -2.86
C SER A 58 4.45 6.06 -1.32
N LYS A 59 3.58 6.89 -0.72
CA LYS A 59 3.46 7.07 0.74
C LYS A 59 3.25 5.76 1.53
N ASN A 60 2.56 4.80 0.95
CA ASN A 60 2.26 3.51 1.61
C ASN A 60 3.36 2.45 1.41
N ALA A 61 4.31 2.70 0.51
CA ALA A 61 5.47 1.85 0.24
C ALA A 61 6.72 2.50 0.85
N LEU A 62 7.75 2.82 0.08
CA LEU A 62 9.02 3.38 0.57
C LEU A 62 8.93 4.87 0.97
N ASN A 63 7.81 5.54 0.69
CA ASN A 63 7.52 6.93 1.08
C ASN A 63 8.65 7.92 0.73
N ILE A 64 9.09 7.90 -0.53
CA ILE A 64 10.12 8.83 -1.01
C ILE A 64 9.44 10.13 -1.46
N GLU A 65 9.47 11.12 -0.61
CA GLU A 65 8.92 12.45 -0.90
C GLU A 65 9.75 13.17 -1.97
N ASN A 66 9.13 14.12 -2.67
CA ASN A 66 9.76 14.94 -3.72
C ASN A 66 10.20 14.16 -4.98
N LEU A 67 9.82 12.90 -5.14
CA LEU A 67 10.05 12.09 -6.33
C LEU A 67 8.72 11.82 -7.05
N SER A 68 8.32 12.75 -7.92
CA SER A 68 7.07 12.66 -8.68
C SER A 68 7.16 11.66 -9.84
N GLU A 69 6.00 11.20 -10.36
CA GLU A 69 5.95 10.37 -11.58
C GLU A 69 6.61 11.07 -12.77
N ALA A 70 6.48 12.39 -12.88
CA ALA A 70 7.14 13.17 -13.94
C ALA A 70 8.67 13.14 -13.80
N SER A 71 9.19 13.28 -12.58
CA SER A 71 10.62 13.17 -12.29
C SER A 71 11.14 11.76 -12.58
N LEU A 72 10.42 10.72 -12.14
CA LEU A 72 10.76 9.34 -12.45
C LEU A 72 10.82 9.07 -13.94
N LYS A 73 9.81 9.52 -14.69
CA LYS A 73 9.80 9.40 -16.17
C LYS A 73 11.04 10.04 -16.80
N ARG A 74 11.39 11.25 -16.36
CA ARG A 74 12.57 11.95 -16.86
C ARG A 74 13.86 11.21 -16.54
N PHE A 75 14.00 10.69 -15.32
CA PHE A 75 15.21 9.95 -14.92
C PHE A 75 15.33 8.59 -15.62
N ILE A 76 14.21 7.92 -15.92
CA ILE A 76 14.18 6.71 -16.75
C ILE A 76 14.68 7.05 -18.16
N GLN A 77 14.16 8.11 -18.78
CA GLN A 77 14.54 8.54 -20.14
C GLN A 77 16.02 8.95 -20.24
N LEU A 78 16.58 9.52 -19.18
CA LEU A 78 17.99 9.86 -19.08
C LEU A 78 18.90 8.67 -18.74
N GLY A 79 18.29 7.50 -18.46
CA GLY A 79 19.02 6.28 -18.11
C GLY A 79 19.57 6.25 -16.68
N TYR A 80 19.16 7.19 -15.81
CA TYR A 80 19.60 7.24 -14.42
C TYR A 80 18.92 6.18 -13.56
N ILE A 81 17.70 5.76 -13.91
CA ILE A 81 16.91 4.77 -13.18
C ILE A 81 16.43 3.66 -14.12
N LYS A 82 16.76 2.41 -13.80
CA LYS A 82 16.28 1.19 -14.48
C LYS A 82 15.60 0.22 -13.50
N SER A 83 15.81 0.43 -12.21
CA SER A 83 15.29 -0.40 -11.11
C SER A 83 14.96 0.46 -9.89
N ILE A 84 14.31 -0.13 -8.86
CA ILE A 84 14.10 0.55 -7.57
C ILE A 84 15.44 0.86 -6.91
N LYS A 85 16.44 -0.01 -7.03
CA LYS A 85 17.76 0.17 -6.44
C LYS A 85 18.45 1.45 -6.95
N ASP A 86 18.33 1.75 -8.24
CA ASP A 86 18.99 2.93 -8.83
C ASP A 86 18.50 4.25 -8.23
N ILE A 87 17.30 4.27 -7.64
CA ILE A 87 16.80 5.44 -6.91
C ILE A 87 17.75 5.80 -5.76
N TYR A 88 18.31 4.79 -5.08
CA TYR A 88 19.21 4.95 -3.94
C TYR A 88 20.62 5.37 -4.34
N HIS A 89 20.91 5.39 -5.64
CA HIS A 89 22.18 5.82 -6.26
C HIS A 89 22.03 7.13 -7.06
N LEU A 90 20.91 7.83 -6.96
CA LEU A 90 20.71 9.11 -7.66
C LEU A 90 21.67 10.22 -7.21
N GLU A 91 22.35 10.06 -6.08
CA GLU A 91 23.41 10.98 -5.64
C GLU A 91 24.56 11.05 -6.63
N ASP A 92 24.88 9.94 -7.32
CA ASP A 92 25.91 9.85 -8.35
C ASP A 92 25.63 10.79 -9.55
N PHE A 93 24.36 11.16 -9.75
CA PHE A 93 23.88 12.06 -10.81
C PHE A 93 23.49 13.46 -10.28
N LYS A 94 23.92 13.84 -9.08
CA LYS A 94 23.51 15.07 -8.42
C LYS A 94 23.69 16.31 -9.27
N GLU A 95 24.88 16.51 -9.84
CA GLU A 95 25.20 17.68 -10.68
C GLU A 95 24.36 17.70 -11.96
N GLN A 96 24.22 16.54 -12.61
CA GLN A 96 23.41 16.39 -13.81
C GLN A 96 21.94 16.71 -13.53
N ILE A 97 21.40 16.19 -12.40
CA ILE A 97 20.02 16.45 -11.99
C ILE A 97 19.83 17.95 -11.68
N GLN A 98 20.80 18.59 -11.00
CA GLN A 98 20.72 20.04 -10.71
C GLN A 98 20.71 20.90 -11.97
N SER A 99 21.31 20.44 -13.06
CA SER A 99 21.32 21.16 -14.35
C SER A 99 20.00 21.00 -15.12
N LEU A 100 19.10 20.11 -14.71
CA LEU A 100 17.81 19.90 -15.37
C LEU A 100 16.84 21.03 -15.03
N GLU A 101 16.08 21.47 -16.04
CA GLU A 101 15.00 22.42 -15.82
C GLU A 101 14.00 21.90 -14.77
N GLY A 102 13.66 22.75 -13.80
CA GLY A 102 12.79 22.40 -12.67
C GLY A 102 13.50 21.76 -11.47
N PHE A 103 14.81 21.49 -11.56
CA PHE A 103 15.61 20.94 -10.47
C PHE A 103 16.70 21.92 -10.03
N GLY A 104 16.39 22.78 -9.06
CA GLY A 104 17.40 23.62 -8.43
C GLY A 104 18.09 22.91 -7.26
N GLN A 105 19.20 23.45 -6.77
CA GLN A 105 20.00 22.89 -5.68
C GLN A 105 19.15 22.43 -4.50
N LYS A 106 18.27 23.31 -3.96
CA LYS A 106 17.39 22.98 -2.81
C LYS A 106 16.42 21.83 -3.10
N SER A 107 15.95 21.70 -4.34
CA SER A 107 15.03 20.63 -4.74
C SER A 107 15.76 19.29 -4.76
N VAL A 108 16.97 19.25 -5.29
CA VAL A 108 17.80 18.03 -5.34
C VAL A 108 18.23 17.62 -3.92
N GLU A 109 18.63 18.56 -3.07
CA GLU A 109 18.97 18.28 -1.68
C GLU A 109 17.78 17.68 -0.90
N LYS A 110 16.56 18.19 -1.09
CA LYS A 110 15.34 17.62 -0.49
C LYS A 110 15.06 16.22 -1.02
N LEU A 111 15.21 16.00 -2.32
CA LEU A 111 15.02 14.69 -2.92
C LEU A 111 16.01 13.67 -2.35
N LEU A 112 17.31 13.98 -2.35
CA LEU A 112 18.35 13.09 -1.83
C LEU A 112 18.16 12.84 -0.33
N SER A 113 17.77 13.85 0.45
CA SER A 113 17.42 13.67 1.87
C SER A 113 16.23 12.74 2.07
N ALA A 114 15.19 12.84 1.23
CA ALA A 114 14.03 11.95 1.28
C ALA A 114 14.41 10.50 0.93
N ILE A 115 15.30 10.31 -0.06
CA ILE A 115 15.84 8.98 -0.43
C ILE A 115 16.63 8.39 0.75
N GLN A 116 17.53 9.15 1.37
CA GLN A 116 18.28 8.67 2.52
C GLN A 116 17.38 8.31 3.71
N LYS A 117 16.35 9.12 3.98
CA LYS A 117 15.37 8.82 5.03
C LYS A 117 14.60 7.53 4.76
N SER A 118 14.27 7.23 3.51
CA SER A 118 13.52 6.04 3.12
C SER A 118 14.30 4.73 3.25
N ARG A 119 15.63 4.79 3.49
CA ARG A 119 16.44 3.60 3.82
C ARG A 119 16.01 2.96 5.13
N ASN A 120 15.46 3.73 6.06
CA ASN A 120 14.80 3.19 7.24
C ASN A 120 13.35 2.86 6.88
N THR A 121 13.04 1.57 6.80
CA THR A 121 11.73 1.08 6.36
C THR A 121 11.29 -0.13 7.17
N THR A 122 10.02 -0.49 7.10
CA THR A 122 9.52 -1.74 7.69
C THR A 122 9.47 -2.83 6.64
N LEU A 123 9.53 -4.11 7.06
CA LEU A 123 9.37 -5.24 6.14
C LEU A 123 8.04 -5.13 5.37
N ALA A 124 6.96 -4.70 6.01
CA ALA A 124 5.66 -4.49 5.37
C ALA A 124 5.71 -3.48 4.20
N GLN A 125 6.38 -2.33 4.41
CA GLN A 125 6.54 -1.31 3.38
C GLN A 125 7.44 -1.78 2.23
N PHE A 126 8.53 -2.47 2.56
CA PHE A 126 9.42 -3.07 1.58
C PHE A 126 8.67 -4.09 0.71
N LEU A 127 7.97 -5.06 1.31
CA LEU A 127 7.20 -6.06 0.58
C LEU A 127 6.14 -5.41 -0.34
N TYR A 128 5.43 -4.41 0.16
CA TYR A 128 4.45 -3.68 -0.64
C TYR A 128 5.10 -2.94 -1.81
N SER A 129 6.31 -2.40 -1.64
CA SER A 129 7.04 -1.68 -2.69
C SER A 129 7.44 -2.56 -3.88
N LEU A 130 7.61 -3.86 -3.68
CA LEU A 130 8.02 -4.81 -4.72
C LEU A 130 6.96 -5.01 -5.82
N SER A 131 5.71 -4.58 -5.59
CA SER A 131 4.60 -4.76 -6.55
C SER A 131 4.38 -6.23 -6.94
N ILE A 132 4.54 -7.16 -5.98
CA ILE A 132 4.24 -8.58 -6.21
C ILE A 132 2.74 -8.71 -6.54
N PRO A 133 2.36 -9.40 -7.63
CA PRO A 133 0.96 -9.54 -7.98
C PRO A 133 0.13 -10.12 -6.82
N LEU A 134 -1.06 -9.59 -6.60
CA LEU A 134 -1.99 -9.93 -5.52
C LEU A 134 -1.53 -9.54 -4.11
N LEU A 135 -0.28 -9.14 -3.89
CA LEU A 135 0.21 -8.70 -2.60
C LEU A 135 -0.19 -7.24 -2.33
N GLY A 136 -1.27 -7.07 -1.61
CA GLY A 136 -1.76 -5.77 -1.17
C GLY A 136 -1.12 -5.30 0.15
N LYS A 137 -1.41 -4.06 0.55
CA LYS A 137 -0.87 -3.45 1.76
C LYS A 137 -1.22 -4.24 3.04
N SER A 138 -2.45 -4.76 3.16
CA SER A 138 -2.87 -5.56 4.34
C SER A 138 -2.05 -6.84 4.43
N ALA A 139 -2.02 -7.64 3.36
CA ALA A 139 -1.26 -8.89 3.33
C ALA A 139 0.24 -8.67 3.60
N SER A 140 0.83 -7.56 3.09
CA SER A 140 2.23 -7.21 3.39
C SER A 140 2.46 -6.99 4.90
N LYS A 141 1.51 -6.33 5.59
CA LYS A 141 1.58 -6.16 7.05
C LYS A 141 1.44 -7.48 7.81
N ASP A 142 0.49 -8.33 7.39
CA ASP A 142 0.22 -9.58 8.07
C ASP A 142 1.40 -10.56 7.92
N ILE A 143 2.02 -10.61 6.72
CA ILE A 143 3.26 -11.37 6.47
C ILE A 143 4.41 -10.80 7.31
N SER A 144 4.57 -9.48 7.34
CA SER A 144 5.62 -8.82 8.12
C SER A 144 5.53 -9.18 9.60
N LYS A 145 4.32 -9.21 10.18
CA LYS A 145 4.09 -9.63 11.58
C LYS A 145 4.51 -11.07 11.82
N VAL A 146 4.10 -12.00 10.95
CA VAL A 146 4.48 -13.43 11.08
C VAL A 146 5.98 -13.63 10.93
N CYS A 147 6.64 -12.79 10.12
CA CYS A 147 8.09 -12.77 10.01
C CYS A 147 8.79 -11.94 11.11
N GLU A 148 8.07 -11.50 12.17
CA GLU A 148 8.62 -10.69 13.26
C GLU A 148 9.36 -9.43 12.77
N ASN A 149 8.90 -8.86 11.64
CA ASN A 149 9.55 -7.77 10.92
C ASN A 149 11.02 -8.06 10.51
N ASP A 150 11.39 -9.34 10.46
CA ASP A 150 12.73 -9.78 10.05
C ASP A 150 12.71 -10.27 8.59
N PHE A 151 13.50 -9.59 7.75
CA PHE A 151 13.64 -9.93 6.33
C PHE A 151 14.25 -11.34 6.14
N ASN A 152 15.14 -11.79 7.02
CA ASN A 152 15.74 -13.12 6.89
C ASN A 152 14.72 -14.23 7.13
N ILE A 153 13.78 -14.05 8.06
CA ILE A 153 12.68 -15.01 8.27
C ILE A 153 11.83 -15.10 7.00
N PHE A 154 11.48 -13.97 6.40
CA PHE A 154 10.75 -13.93 5.13
C PHE A 154 11.50 -14.67 4.01
N VAL A 155 12.79 -14.41 3.85
CA VAL A 155 13.66 -15.09 2.88
C VAL A 155 13.69 -16.59 3.12
N ASN A 156 13.85 -17.04 4.36
CA ASN A 156 13.90 -18.46 4.70
C ASN A 156 12.60 -19.18 4.33
N VAL A 157 11.44 -18.57 4.61
CA VAL A 157 10.13 -19.17 4.28
C VAL A 157 9.97 -19.34 2.77
N LEU A 158 10.34 -18.34 1.96
CA LEU A 158 10.23 -18.46 0.50
C LEU A 158 11.30 -19.35 -0.13
N SER A 159 12.51 -19.38 0.42
CA SER A 159 13.61 -20.21 -0.08
C SER A 159 13.37 -21.70 0.11
N ASN A 160 12.57 -22.10 1.09
CA ASN A 160 12.17 -23.49 1.32
C ASN A 160 11.20 -24.03 0.24
N LYS A 161 10.85 -23.18 -0.76
CA LYS A 161 10.02 -23.53 -1.94
C LYS A 161 8.64 -24.11 -1.60
N GLU A 162 8.11 -23.80 -0.43
CA GLU A 162 6.76 -24.21 -0.07
C GLU A 162 5.74 -23.36 -0.86
N ARG A 163 5.06 -23.98 -1.82
CA ARG A 163 3.98 -23.33 -2.60
C ARG A 163 2.82 -22.83 -1.74
N LYS A 164 2.82 -23.16 -0.47
CA LYS A 164 1.83 -22.76 0.54
C LYS A 164 2.41 -21.80 1.58
N ALA A 165 3.52 -21.13 1.24
CA ALA A 165 4.10 -20.12 2.11
C ALA A 165 3.03 -19.12 2.56
N PHE A 166 2.94 -18.89 3.86
CA PHE A 166 2.01 -17.95 4.49
C PHE A 166 0.50 -18.26 4.37
N THR A 167 0.07 -19.41 3.80
CA THR A 167 -1.38 -19.74 3.68
C THR A 167 -2.07 -19.98 5.01
N HIS A 168 -1.33 -20.11 6.10
CA HIS A 168 -1.88 -20.18 7.47
C HIS A 168 -2.32 -18.80 8.00
N ILE A 169 -1.99 -17.71 7.30
CA ILE A 169 -2.40 -16.35 7.65
C ILE A 169 -3.79 -16.10 7.08
N ASP A 170 -4.70 -15.60 7.91
CA ASP A 170 -6.07 -15.24 7.47
C ASP A 170 -6.01 -14.18 6.35
N GLY A 171 -6.73 -14.43 5.26
CA GLY A 171 -6.73 -13.56 4.08
C GLY A 171 -5.59 -13.83 3.08
N ILE A 172 -4.69 -14.79 3.32
CA ILE A 172 -3.66 -15.22 2.36
C ILE A 172 -4.05 -16.57 1.75
N GLY A 173 -4.67 -16.50 0.57
CA GLY A 173 -5.04 -17.68 -0.20
C GLY A 173 -3.87 -18.29 -0.97
N ILE A 174 -4.10 -19.49 -1.52
CA ILE A 174 -3.10 -20.23 -2.30
C ILE A 174 -2.61 -19.45 -3.53
N GLU A 175 -3.45 -18.64 -4.17
CA GLU A 175 -3.09 -17.85 -5.34
C GLU A 175 -2.04 -16.78 -5.01
N LEU A 176 -2.21 -16.07 -3.89
CA LEU A 176 -1.23 -15.10 -3.41
C LEU A 176 0.08 -15.79 -3.01
N ALA A 177 0.00 -16.91 -2.29
CA ALA A 177 1.17 -17.68 -1.90
C ALA A 177 1.97 -18.16 -3.12
N MET A 178 1.30 -18.65 -4.16
CA MET A 178 1.92 -19.05 -5.43
C MET A 178 2.54 -17.83 -6.13
N SER A 179 1.81 -16.71 -6.23
CA SER A 179 2.33 -15.48 -6.84
C SER A 179 3.62 -15.00 -6.16
N MET A 180 3.68 -15.04 -4.83
CA MET A 180 4.88 -14.68 -4.06
C MET A 180 6.04 -15.66 -4.32
N THR A 181 5.76 -16.96 -4.36
CA THR A 181 6.77 -17.97 -4.63
C THR A 181 7.33 -17.85 -6.04
N ASP A 182 6.45 -17.65 -7.04
CA ASP A 182 6.87 -17.48 -8.44
C ASP A 182 7.68 -16.19 -8.62
N TYR A 183 7.26 -15.11 -7.96
CA TYR A 183 7.99 -13.84 -7.98
C TYR A 183 9.37 -13.98 -7.32
N TRP A 184 9.46 -14.65 -6.16
CA TRP A 184 10.72 -14.97 -5.50
C TRP A 184 11.64 -15.81 -6.39
N ASN A 185 11.13 -16.88 -6.98
CA ASN A 185 11.92 -17.74 -7.85
C ASN A 185 12.52 -16.99 -9.05
N LYS A 186 11.80 -15.95 -9.53
CA LYS A 186 12.25 -15.15 -10.68
C LYS A 186 13.21 -14.02 -10.29
N TYR A 187 13.04 -13.40 -9.12
CA TYR A 187 13.68 -12.13 -8.78
C TYR A 187 14.43 -12.13 -7.43
N ASN A 188 14.71 -13.33 -6.84
CA ASN A 188 15.32 -13.38 -5.50
C ASN A 188 16.66 -12.63 -5.41
N LEU A 189 17.52 -12.73 -6.41
CA LEU A 189 18.81 -12.02 -6.41
C LEU A 189 18.63 -10.50 -6.42
N ASP A 190 17.69 -9.99 -7.22
CA ASP A 190 17.38 -8.57 -7.29
C ASP A 190 16.76 -8.07 -5.98
N ILE A 191 15.90 -8.90 -5.34
CA ILE A 191 15.27 -8.58 -4.05
C ILE A 191 16.31 -8.53 -2.93
N LEU A 192 17.22 -9.52 -2.89
CA LEU A 192 18.30 -9.58 -1.91
C LEU A 192 19.26 -8.39 -2.08
N ASP A 193 19.60 -8.08 -3.32
CA ASP A 193 20.49 -6.96 -3.64
C ASP A 193 19.81 -5.61 -3.30
N LEU A 194 18.52 -5.46 -3.60
CA LEU A 194 17.74 -4.28 -3.21
C LEU A 194 17.61 -4.16 -1.68
N ALA A 195 17.43 -5.26 -0.97
CA ALA A 195 17.30 -5.26 0.49
C ALA A 195 18.52 -4.71 1.22
N ASN A 196 19.72 -4.80 0.61
CA ASN A 196 20.95 -4.21 1.17
C ASN A 196 20.90 -2.67 1.25
N GLU A 197 20.00 -2.02 0.52
CA GLU A 197 19.81 -0.57 0.59
C GLU A 197 19.04 -0.13 1.85
N PHE A 198 18.45 -1.07 2.61
CA PHE A 198 17.53 -0.77 3.69
C PHE A 198 18.01 -1.22 5.06
N ILE A 199 17.61 -0.45 6.05
CA ILE A 199 17.63 -0.82 7.46
C ILE A 199 16.19 -1.12 7.84
N PHE A 200 15.89 -2.41 8.07
CA PHE A 200 14.57 -2.84 8.50
C PHE A 200 14.37 -2.49 9.97
N GLU A 201 13.54 -1.46 10.22
CA GLU A 201 13.14 -1.12 11.56
C GLU A 201 12.26 -2.26 12.10
N LYS A 202 12.65 -2.87 13.19
CA LYS A 202 11.71 -3.66 13.99
C LYS A 202 10.61 -2.68 14.37
N GLU A 203 9.35 -2.96 13.98
CA GLU A 203 8.25 -2.18 14.53
C GLU A 203 8.53 -2.15 16.03
N LYS A 204 8.72 -0.94 16.58
CA LYS A 204 8.72 -0.81 18.02
C LYS A 204 7.43 -1.48 18.44
N GLU A 205 7.53 -2.64 19.11
CA GLU A 205 6.46 -3.06 19.96
C GLU A 205 6.20 -1.83 20.84
N ASN A 206 5.27 -0.99 20.40
CA ASN A 206 4.58 -0.21 21.36
C ASN A 206 4.09 -1.28 22.31
N SER A 207 4.64 -1.32 23.49
CA SER A 207 4.12 -2.04 24.64
C SER A 207 2.74 -1.45 24.94
N THR A 208 1.85 -1.61 23.98
CA THR A 208 0.46 -1.30 24.10
C THR A 208 -0.10 -2.50 24.83
N VAL A 209 -0.51 -2.23 26.05
CA VAL A 209 -1.44 -3.10 26.73
C VAL A 209 -2.52 -3.42 25.70
N ASP A 210 -2.64 -4.68 25.26
CA ASP A 210 -3.60 -5.16 24.26
C ASP A 210 -5.05 -5.05 24.77
N THR A 211 -5.40 -3.81 25.20
CA THR A 211 -6.70 -3.51 25.83
C THR A 211 -7.89 -3.72 24.89
N LEU A 212 -7.62 -3.70 23.58
CA LEU A 212 -8.64 -3.83 22.54
C LEU A 212 -8.50 -5.11 21.70
N GLN A 213 -7.66 -6.07 22.14
CA GLN A 213 -7.42 -7.29 21.37
C GLN A 213 -8.72 -8.05 21.08
N GLY A 214 -8.90 -8.42 19.82
CA GLY A 214 -10.08 -9.14 19.34
C GLY A 214 -11.34 -8.28 19.19
N LYS A 215 -11.31 -6.99 19.51
CA LYS A 215 -12.45 -6.08 19.35
C LYS A 215 -12.42 -5.36 18.00
N SER A 216 -13.60 -5.23 17.40
CA SER A 216 -13.78 -4.56 16.12
C SER A 216 -14.58 -3.27 16.27
N PHE A 217 -14.11 -2.21 15.62
CA PHE A 217 -14.64 -0.85 15.73
C PHE A 217 -15.07 -0.33 14.37
N CYS A 218 -16.26 0.29 14.30
CA CYS A 218 -16.67 1.10 13.17
C CYS A 218 -16.64 2.56 13.58
N ILE A 219 -16.19 3.46 12.69
CA ILE A 219 -16.09 4.89 12.99
C ILE A 219 -17.09 5.64 12.10
N THR A 220 -17.81 6.62 12.68
CA THR A 220 -18.71 7.51 11.95
C THR A 220 -18.80 8.88 12.64
N GLY A 221 -19.38 9.87 11.97
CA GLY A 221 -19.54 11.22 12.51
C GLY A 221 -18.26 12.06 12.48
N LYS A 222 -18.35 13.24 13.11
CA LYS A 222 -17.25 14.20 13.22
C LYS A 222 -16.36 13.86 14.41
N LEU A 223 -15.05 13.83 14.18
CA LEU A 223 -14.06 13.65 15.22
C LEU A 223 -13.81 14.99 15.93
N ILE A 224 -13.52 14.93 17.24
CA ILE A 224 -13.26 16.08 18.11
C ILE A 224 -11.84 16.01 18.67
N SER A 225 -11.42 14.85 19.16
CA SER A 225 -10.13 14.63 19.83
C SER A 225 -9.01 14.20 18.90
N TYR A 226 -9.32 13.83 17.65
CA TYR A 226 -8.37 13.38 16.62
C TYR A 226 -8.40 14.31 15.43
N SER A 227 -7.22 14.63 14.89
CA SER A 227 -7.09 15.53 13.74
C SER A 227 -7.74 14.95 12.47
N ASN A 228 -7.76 13.63 12.36
CA ASN A 228 -8.38 12.92 11.23
C ASN A 228 -8.68 11.45 11.59
N ARG A 229 -9.48 10.80 10.72
CA ARG A 229 -9.86 9.39 10.92
C ARG A 229 -8.67 8.43 10.92
N ALA A 230 -7.61 8.71 10.16
CA ALA A 230 -6.45 7.84 10.08
C ALA A 230 -5.68 7.79 11.41
N GLU A 231 -5.67 8.88 12.17
CA GLU A 231 -5.06 8.95 13.49
C GLU A 231 -5.83 8.06 14.49
N LEU A 232 -7.17 8.16 14.52
CA LEU A 232 -7.99 7.28 15.37
C LEU A 232 -7.87 5.81 14.97
N VAL A 233 -7.83 5.51 13.67
CA VAL A 233 -7.59 4.13 13.17
C VAL A 233 -6.25 3.60 13.68
N LYS A 234 -5.20 4.40 13.57
CA LYS A 234 -3.86 4.04 14.04
C LYS A 234 -3.85 3.74 15.55
N GLU A 235 -4.57 4.52 16.34
CA GLU A 235 -4.65 4.32 17.79
C GLU A 235 -5.43 3.06 18.15
N ILE A 236 -6.57 2.79 17.50
CA ILE A 236 -7.30 1.53 17.68
C ILE A 236 -6.41 0.32 17.35
N GLU A 237 -5.74 0.35 16.19
CA GLU A 237 -4.86 -0.72 15.73
C GLU A 237 -3.64 -0.88 16.63
N SER A 238 -3.12 0.21 17.20
CA SER A 238 -1.98 0.16 18.14
C SER A 238 -2.33 -0.50 19.48
N HIS A 239 -3.61 -0.56 19.86
CA HIS A 239 -4.11 -1.27 21.05
C HIS A 239 -4.69 -2.65 20.74
N GLY A 240 -4.38 -3.22 19.56
CA GLY A 240 -4.82 -4.57 19.16
C GLY A 240 -6.25 -4.64 18.60
N GLY A 241 -6.96 -3.51 18.45
CA GLY A 241 -8.29 -3.44 17.87
C GLY A 241 -8.27 -3.48 16.34
N LYS A 242 -9.41 -3.84 15.72
CA LYS A 242 -9.61 -3.86 14.27
C LYS A 242 -10.63 -2.83 13.83
N VAL A 243 -10.36 -2.06 12.77
CA VAL A 243 -11.33 -1.11 12.23
C VAL A 243 -12.02 -1.67 11.00
N VAL A 244 -13.37 -1.58 10.99
CA VAL A 244 -14.23 -2.02 9.90
C VAL A 244 -14.96 -0.86 9.25
N SER A 245 -15.24 -0.98 7.96
CA SER A 245 -15.90 0.08 7.17
C SER A 245 -17.39 0.20 7.40
N SER A 246 -18.05 -0.90 7.81
CA SER A 246 -19.50 -1.00 7.99
C SER A 246 -19.83 -1.69 9.31
N VAL A 247 -21.01 -1.36 9.86
CA VAL A 247 -21.54 -2.00 11.07
C VAL A 247 -22.22 -3.31 10.68
N THR A 248 -21.78 -4.41 11.28
CA THR A 248 -22.31 -5.78 11.09
C THR A 248 -22.45 -6.47 12.44
N LYS A 249 -23.05 -7.65 12.49
CA LYS A 249 -23.14 -8.47 13.72
C LYS A 249 -21.78 -8.83 14.36
N LYS A 250 -20.69 -8.67 13.59
CA LYS A 250 -19.31 -8.91 14.05
C LYS A 250 -18.62 -7.61 14.54
N THR A 251 -19.33 -6.48 14.55
CA THR A 251 -18.80 -5.21 15.04
C THR A 251 -19.09 -5.08 16.53
N ASP A 252 -18.05 -4.83 17.34
CA ASP A 252 -18.21 -4.73 18.80
C ASP A 252 -18.60 -3.32 19.23
N TYR A 253 -18.09 -2.29 18.58
CA TYR A 253 -18.37 -0.89 18.92
C TYR A 253 -18.52 0.01 17.70
N LEU A 254 -19.43 0.98 17.79
CA LEU A 254 -19.50 2.10 16.86
C LEU A 254 -18.97 3.36 17.57
N ILE A 255 -17.91 3.98 17.07
CA ILE A 255 -17.39 5.24 17.59
C ILE A 255 -18.12 6.38 16.87
N ASN A 256 -18.84 7.18 17.63
CA ASN A 256 -19.52 8.40 17.18
C ASN A 256 -19.73 9.33 18.38
N ASN A 257 -19.24 10.58 18.30
CA ASN A 257 -19.42 11.57 19.37
C ASN A 257 -20.90 11.98 19.53
N ASP A 258 -21.69 11.92 18.45
CA ASP A 258 -23.15 12.06 18.52
C ASP A 258 -23.77 10.66 18.62
N THR A 259 -23.93 10.17 19.84
CA THR A 259 -24.49 8.84 20.14
C THR A 259 -25.97 8.74 19.76
N GLU A 260 -26.70 9.86 19.72
CA GLU A 260 -28.11 9.93 19.32
C GLU A 260 -28.32 10.19 17.82
N SER A 261 -27.25 10.27 17.05
CA SER A 261 -27.28 10.49 15.60
C SER A 261 -28.26 9.55 14.88
N VAL A 262 -29.02 10.08 13.94
CA VAL A 262 -29.93 9.31 13.08
C VAL A 262 -29.25 8.77 11.82
N SER A 263 -27.90 8.80 11.75
CA SER A 263 -27.15 8.27 10.62
C SER A 263 -27.43 6.77 10.38
N SER A 264 -27.26 6.31 9.16
CA SER A 264 -27.50 4.90 8.80
C SER A 264 -26.69 3.94 9.68
N LYS A 265 -25.42 4.27 9.98
CA LYS A 265 -24.56 3.45 10.86
C LYS A 265 -25.07 3.42 12.30
N ASN A 266 -25.52 4.54 12.86
CA ASN A 266 -26.12 4.57 14.21
C ASN A 266 -27.42 3.75 14.26
N LYS A 267 -28.29 3.88 13.25
CA LYS A 267 -29.52 3.06 13.17
C LYS A 267 -29.21 1.57 13.10
N THR A 268 -28.22 1.19 12.29
CA THR A 268 -27.78 -0.21 12.17
C THR A 268 -27.17 -0.72 13.48
N ALA A 269 -26.33 0.09 14.15
CA ALA A 269 -25.77 -0.27 15.45
C ALA A 269 -26.86 -0.50 16.50
N LYS A 270 -27.82 0.44 16.61
CA LYS A 270 -28.98 0.31 17.54
C LYS A 270 -29.83 -0.93 17.23
N SER A 271 -30.09 -1.24 15.96
CA SER A 271 -30.87 -2.41 15.55
C SER A 271 -30.17 -3.75 15.83
N LEU A 272 -28.83 -3.74 15.82
CA LEU A 272 -28.01 -4.93 16.09
C LEU A 272 -27.57 -5.04 17.57
N GLY A 273 -27.97 -4.10 18.42
CA GLY A 273 -27.55 -4.04 19.83
C GLY A 273 -26.07 -3.70 20.04
N ILE A 274 -25.43 -3.06 19.05
CA ILE A 274 -24.01 -2.69 19.11
C ILE A 274 -23.89 -1.35 19.83
N PRO A 275 -23.06 -1.25 20.89
CA PRO A 275 -22.88 -0.03 21.65
C PRO A 275 -22.27 1.07 20.80
N VAL A 276 -22.88 2.26 20.86
CA VAL A 276 -22.35 3.50 20.30
C VAL A 276 -21.60 4.24 21.39
N ILE A 277 -20.29 4.46 21.18
CA ILE A 277 -19.42 5.11 22.17
C ILE A 277 -18.83 6.41 21.60
N SER A 278 -18.59 7.40 22.47
CA SER A 278 -17.88 8.62 22.12
C SER A 278 -16.35 8.38 22.11
N GLU A 279 -15.60 9.30 21.49
CA GLU A 279 -14.11 9.30 21.59
C GLU A 279 -13.62 9.35 23.02
N VAL A 280 -14.33 10.04 23.92
CA VAL A 280 -13.99 10.10 25.35
C VAL A 280 -14.10 8.72 26.00
N LYS A 281 -15.20 8.00 25.74
CA LYS A 281 -15.37 6.63 26.25
C LYS A 281 -14.34 5.67 25.64
N PHE A 282 -14.03 5.84 24.36
CA PHE A 282 -12.96 5.06 23.71
C PHE A 282 -11.60 5.28 24.39
N LYS A 283 -11.23 6.54 24.70
CA LYS A 283 -9.99 6.85 25.42
C LYS A 283 -9.94 6.20 26.82
N GLN A 284 -11.05 6.24 27.56
CA GLN A 284 -11.15 5.53 28.83
C GLN A 284 -10.92 4.03 28.71
N MET A 285 -11.39 3.40 27.59
CA MET A 285 -11.17 1.98 27.35
C MET A 285 -9.72 1.60 27.09
N ILE A 286 -8.91 2.51 26.49
CA ILE A 286 -7.49 2.25 26.20
C ILE A 286 -6.58 2.65 27.37
N GLU A 287 -6.97 3.63 28.19
CA GLU A 287 -6.19 4.07 29.36
C GLU A 287 -6.36 3.17 30.59
N GLY A 288 -7.32 2.23 30.53
CA GLY A 288 -7.73 1.43 31.70
C GLY A 288 -8.58 2.26 32.67
N GLU A 289 -9.69 1.72 33.16
CA GLU A 289 -10.43 2.37 34.25
C GLU A 289 -9.50 2.52 35.45
N LYS A 290 -9.17 3.78 35.77
CA LYS A 290 -8.54 4.10 37.05
C LYS A 290 -9.57 4.06 38.16
#